data_c8ace024486dd7dd2777bee4ef09ea0f
#
_entry.id   c8ace024486dd7dd2777bee4ef09ea0f
#
_cell.length_a   1.000
_cell.length_b   1.000
_cell.length_c   1.000
_cell.angle_alpha   90.00
_cell.angle_beta   90.00
_cell.angle_gamma   90.00
#
_symmetry.space_group_name_H-M   'P 1'
#
loop_
_entity.id
_entity.type
_entity.pdbx_description
1 polymer ?
#
loop_
_entity_poly.entity_id
_entity_poly.type
_entity_poly.pdbx_seq_one_letter_code
_entity_poly.pdbx_strand_id
1 'polypeptide(L)'
;MEVQKLSSRNIGGIVLIVAIVIIGLVVFPSSCTVVNPNERGVEVKLGQVQGDVIQPGLVWHVPFITKIRKFRLEPKTYEVSFSCGSDGAITKDMQTAGSTVAVRYVYDEKRIMDIVTRYLNDTVIQSAMRDNVKASLKETVGQYSIYDLVEKQNEVTGRVADAMLTRMADYPIAISQTTITNWDWSDDFDKQIKETANRAQEVKKAEQDLKLAEQNAQKQVKEAEAKKAAIEQEAEAALIKAQKEAEAKKVEADALAYYNSKVAQNYQVEIKLKELEIELERAKRWDGRQVPEYIPLTAAGGIVNLPEAKR
;
A
#
# COMPACT_ATOMS: atom_id res chain seq x y z
N MET A 1 -77.72 -43.79 -45.61
CA MET A 1 -77.07 -43.10 -44.47
C MET A 1 -78.08 -42.10 -43.92
N GLU A 2 -78.75 -42.49 -42.81
CA GLU A 2 -79.73 -41.61 -42.14
C GLU A 2 -79.02 -40.59 -41.28
N VAL A 3 -79.10 -39.34 -41.69
CA VAL A 3 -78.62 -38.24 -40.86
C VAL A 3 -79.69 -37.99 -39.81
N GLN A 4 -79.45 -38.49 -38.57
CA GLN A 4 -80.31 -38.20 -37.44
C GLN A 4 -80.35 -36.69 -37.20
N LYS A 5 -81.55 -36.11 -37.48
CA LYS A 5 -81.85 -34.72 -37.20
C LYS A 5 -81.86 -34.51 -35.68
N LEU A 6 -80.74 -34.03 -35.13
CA LEU A 6 -80.69 -33.60 -33.76
C LEU A 6 -81.75 -32.59 -33.42
N SER A 7 -82.66 -32.90 -32.49
CA SER A 7 -83.71 -32.03 -32.03
C SER A 7 -83.16 -30.67 -31.54
N SER A 8 -83.75 -29.55 -31.94
CA SER A 8 -83.28 -28.20 -31.55
C SER A 8 -83.17 -27.98 -30.05
N ARG A 9 -83.90 -28.74 -29.23
CA ARG A 9 -83.77 -28.75 -27.75
C ARG A 9 -82.45 -29.36 -27.24
N ASN A 10 -81.90 -30.33 -27.97
CA ASN A 10 -80.66 -30.97 -27.56
C ASN A 10 -79.45 -30.12 -27.99
N ILE A 11 -79.56 -29.36 -29.07
CA ILE A 11 -78.49 -28.47 -29.52
C ILE A 11 -78.30 -27.31 -28.53
N GLY A 12 -79.39 -26.73 -27.98
CA GLY A 12 -79.27 -25.72 -26.90
C GLY A 12 -78.59 -26.21 -25.64
N GLY A 13 -78.88 -27.48 -25.23
CA GLY A 13 -78.21 -28.12 -24.10
C GLY A 13 -76.74 -28.36 -24.33
N ILE A 14 -76.34 -28.82 -25.52
CA ILE A 14 -74.93 -29.04 -25.88
C ILE A 14 -74.16 -27.70 -25.92
N VAL A 15 -74.72 -26.64 -26.51
CA VAL A 15 -74.13 -25.30 -26.54
C VAL A 15 -73.92 -24.75 -25.13
N LEU A 16 -74.89 -24.95 -24.24
CA LEU A 16 -74.79 -24.50 -22.87
C LEU A 16 -73.69 -25.26 -22.08
N ILE A 17 -73.57 -26.59 -22.28
CA ILE A 17 -72.50 -27.41 -21.67
C ILE A 17 -71.15 -26.97 -22.20
N VAL A 18 -71.01 -26.78 -23.51
CA VAL A 18 -69.72 -26.29 -24.13
C VAL A 18 -69.38 -24.91 -23.60
N ALA A 19 -70.33 -24.00 -23.46
CA ALA A 19 -70.10 -22.67 -22.88
C ALA A 19 -69.61 -22.77 -21.40
N ILE A 20 -70.24 -23.63 -20.59
CA ILE A 20 -69.82 -23.87 -19.18
C ILE A 20 -68.41 -24.47 -19.14
N VAL A 21 -68.09 -25.42 -20.00
CA VAL A 21 -66.74 -26.02 -20.08
C VAL A 21 -65.69 -24.98 -20.48
N ILE A 22 -66.02 -24.14 -21.49
CA ILE A 22 -65.10 -23.05 -21.91
C ILE A 22 -64.90 -22.05 -20.79
N ILE A 23 -65.96 -21.63 -20.09
CA ILE A 23 -65.90 -20.73 -18.94
C ILE A 23 -65.07 -21.38 -17.83
N GLY A 24 -65.31 -22.65 -17.53
CA GLY A 24 -64.51 -23.39 -16.55
C GLY A 24 -63.03 -23.47 -16.87
N LEU A 25 -62.72 -23.71 -18.16
CA LEU A 25 -61.33 -23.85 -18.65
C LEU A 25 -60.56 -22.52 -18.64
N VAL A 26 -61.27 -21.38 -18.75
CA VAL A 26 -60.71 -20.02 -18.61
C VAL A 26 -60.61 -19.60 -17.15
N VAL A 27 -61.61 -19.86 -16.35
CA VAL A 27 -61.71 -19.41 -14.95
C VAL A 27 -60.79 -20.23 -14.04
N PHE A 28 -60.67 -21.54 -14.28
CA PHE A 28 -59.90 -22.44 -13.40
C PHE A 28 -58.42 -22.09 -13.28
N PRO A 29 -57.65 -21.84 -14.37
CA PRO A 29 -56.24 -21.45 -14.27
C PRO A 29 -56.08 -20.04 -13.67
N SER A 30 -57.08 -19.16 -13.84
CA SER A 30 -57.04 -17.80 -13.27
C SER A 30 -57.37 -17.76 -11.76
N SER A 31 -57.83 -18.86 -11.20
CA SER A 31 -58.23 -18.97 -9.77
C SER A 31 -57.05 -19.34 -8.85
N CYS A 32 -55.86 -19.59 -9.42
CA CYS A 32 -54.73 -20.14 -8.67
C CYS A 32 -53.54 -19.22 -8.81
N THR A 33 -52.96 -18.81 -7.67
CA THR A 33 -51.76 -17.98 -7.63
C THR A 33 -50.71 -18.64 -6.68
N VAL A 34 -49.48 -18.78 -7.20
CA VAL A 34 -48.36 -19.27 -6.37
C VAL A 34 -47.65 -18.08 -5.73
N VAL A 35 -47.49 -18.09 -4.43
CA VAL A 35 -46.68 -17.14 -3.67
C VAL A 35 -45.35 -17.82 -3.35
N ASN A 36 -44.26 -17.24 -3.82
CA ASN A 36 -42.91 -17.80 -3.66
C ASN A 36 -42.39 -17.68 -2.21
N PRO A 37 -41.37 -18.46 -1.81
CA PRO A 37 -40.85 -18.42 -0.44
C PRO A 37 -40.39 -17.05 0.06
N ASN A 38 -39.86 -16.23 -0.84
CA ASN A 38 -39.41 -14.87 -0.52
C ASN A 38 -40.49 -13.79 -0.75
N GLU A 39 -41.75 -14.21 -0.96
CA GLU A 39 -42.87 -13.31 -1.20
C GLU A 39 -43.91 -13.47 -0.11
N ARG A 40 -44.66 -12.41 0.14
CA ARG A 40 -45.89 -12.44 0.92
C ARG A 40 -47.02 -11.88 0.08
N GLY A 41 -48.15 -12.48 0.16
CA GLY A 41 -49.37 -12.06 -0.52
C GLY A 41 -50.27 -11.24 0.37
N VAL A 42 -50.98 -10.27 -0.22
CA VAL A 42 -52.05 -9.54 0.44
C VAL A 42 -53.29 -9.67 -0.45
N GLU A 43 -54.39 -10.13 0.13
CA GLU A 43 -55.66 -10.29 -0.54
C GLU A 43 -56.36 -8.93 -0.63
N VAL A 44 -56.75 -8.55 -1.85
CA VAL A 44 -57.53 -7.35 -2.12
C VAL A 44 -58.81 -7.76 -2.85
N LYS A 45 -59.94 -7.70 -2.15
CA LYS A 45 -61.26 -8.08 -2.68
C LYS A 45 -62.11 -6.83 -2.93
N LEU A 46 -62.46 -6.62 -4.19
CA LEU A 46 -63.26 -5.45 -4.61
C LEU A 46 -62.72 -4.11 -4.08
N GLY A 47 -61.37 -3.99 -4.02
CA GLY A 47 -60.70 -2.76 -3.57
C GLY A 47 -60.50 -2.70 -2.04
N GLN A 48 -61.01 -3.64 -1.25
CA GLN A 48 -60.77 -3.72 0.17
C GLN A 48 -59.71 -4.76 0.49
N VAL A 49 -58.80 -4.44 1.39
CA VAL A 49 -57.82 -5.38 1.92
C VAL A 49 -58.54 -6.28 2.90
N GLN A 50 -58.48 -7.58 2.70
CA GLN A 50 -59.13 -8.57 3.55
C GLN A 50 -58.15 -9.66 3.98
N GLY A 51 -58.39 -10.22 5.19
CA GLY A 51 -57.66 -11.35 5.72
C GLY A 51 -56.29 -10.98 6.23
N ASP A 52 -55.48 -12.00 6.50
CA ASP A 52 -54.10 -11.91 7.01
C ASP A 52 -53.10 -11.96 5.85
N VAL A 53 -51.83 -11.73 6.17
CA VAL A 53 -50.73 -11.87 5.24
C VAL A 53 -50.62 -13.32 4.77
N ILE A 54 -50.75 -13.53 3.46
CA ILE A 54 -50.70 -14.84 2.82
C ILE A 54 -49.26 -15.34 2.81
N GLN A 55 -49.09 -16.52 3.42
CA GLN A 55 -47.79 -17.21 3.47
C GLN A 55 -47.46 -17.85 2.12
N PRO A 56 -46.17 -18.21 1.86
CA PRO A 56 -45.77 -18.91 0.66
C PRO A 56 -46.55 -20.19 0.41
N GLY A 57 -46.92 -20.42 -0.83
CA GLY A 57 -47.67 -21.61 -1.24
C GLY A 57 -48.64 -21.35 -2.37
N LEU A 58 -49.50 -22.35 -2.63
CA LEU A 58 -50.54 -22.24 -3.62
C LEU A 58 -51.78 -21.65 -2.99
N VAL A 59 -52.30 -20.57 -3.53
CA VAL A 59 -53.46 -19.83 -3.03
C VAL A 59 -54.56 -19.84 -4.05
N TRP A 60 -55.78 -20.26 -3.62
CA TRP A 60 -56.96 -20.22 -4.44
C TRP A 60 -57.72 -18.91 -4.20
N HIS A 61 -58.11 -18.25 -5.25
CA HIS A 61 -58.88 -17.01 -5.17
C HIS A 61 -59.94 -16.96 -6.26
N VAL A 62 -60.98 -16.17 -6.04
CA VAL A 62 -62.02 -15.95 -7.07
C VAL A 62 -61.51 -14.92 -8.06
N PRO A 63 -61.31 -15.31 -9.36
CA PRO A 63 -60.88 -14.38 -10.35
C PRO A 63 -61.87 -13.24 -10.56
N PHE A 64 -61.37 -12.07 -10.99
CA PHE A 64 -62.11 -10.81 -11.17
C PHE A 64 -62.58 -10.10 -9.89
N ILE A 65 -62.84 -10.82 -8.79
CA ILE A 65 -63.29 -10.27 -7.49
C ILE A 65 -62.09 -10.04 -6.57
N THR A 66 -61.16 -11.00 -6.55
CA THR A 66 -60.03 -11.00 -5.66
C THR A 66 -58.72 -10.88 -6.42
N LYS A 67 -57.85 -9.98 -6.00
CA LYS A 67 -56.45 -9.83 -6.50
C LYS A 67 -55.50 -10.07 -5.38
N ILE A 68 -54.45 -10.91 -5.62
CA ILE A 68 -53.38 -11.13 -4.67
C ILE A 68 -52.21 -10.21 -5.11
N ARG A 69 -51.88 -9.24 -4.22
CA ARG A 69 -50.69 -8.42 -4.36
C ARG A 69 -49.50 -9.11 -3.69
N LYS A 70 -48.43 -9.32 -4.45
CA LYS A 70 -47.22 -9.97 -3.93
C LYS A 70 -46.17 -8.92 -3.62
N PHE A 71 -45.53 -9.06 -2.45
CA PHE A 71 -44.46 -8.23 -1.98
C PHE A 71 -43.23 -9.09 -1.73
N ARG A 72 -42.10 -8.74 -2.38
CA ARG A 72 -40.84 -9.45 -2.18
C ARG A 72 -40.15 -8.94 -0.94
N LEU A 73 -39.73 -9.87 -0.07
CA LEU A 73 -38.99 -9.62 1.16
C LEU A 73 -37.46 -9.53 0.90
N GLU A 74 -37.04 -9.51 -0.34
CA GLU A 74 -35.63 -9.33 -0.69
C GLU A 74 -35.17 -7.91 -0.38
N PRO A 75 -33.91 -7.73 0.08
CA PRO A 75 -33.33 -6.41 0.24
C PRO A 75 -33.34 -5.64 -1.07
N LYS A 76 -33.91 -4.47 -1.07
CA LYS A 76 -33.93 -3.53 -2.20
C LYS A 76 -33.00 -2.37 -1.91
N THR A 77 -32.32 -1.86 -2.92
CA THR A 77 -31.54 -0.63 -2.82
C THR A 77 -32.27 0.48 -3.57
N TYR A 78 -32.49 1.58 -2.87
CA TYR A 78 -33.02 2.81 -3.46
C TYR A 78 -31.90 3.86 -3.46
N GLU A 79 -31.54 4.32 -4.64
CA GLU A 79 -30.57 5.39 -4.81
C GLU A 79 -31.27 6.70 -5.13
N VAL A 80 -30.83 7.75 -4.46
CA VAL A 80 -31.30 9.11 -4.72
C VAL A 80 -30.12 10.06 -4.77
N SER A 81 -30.06 10.83 -5.86
CA SER A 81 -29.02 11.83 -6.08
C SER A 81 -29.58 13.22 -5.86
N PHE A 82 -28.83 14.03 -5.15
CA PHE A 82 -29.05 15.45 -4.95
C PHE A 82 -27.85 16.20 -5.52
N SER A 83 -28.05 16.95 -6.57
CA SER A 83 -26.99 17.74 -7.22
C SER A 83 -26.66 18.98 -6.39
N CYS A 84 -25.42 19.41 -6.49
CA CYS A 84 -24.98 20.71 -5.96
C CYS A 84 -25.83 21.83 -6.58
N GLY A 85 -26.38 22.70 -5.75
CA GLY A 85 -27.29 23.78 -6.17
C GLY A 85 -28.65 23.69 -5.48
N SER A 86 -29.77 23.65 -6.27
CA SER A 86 -31.13 23.77 -5.74
C SER A 86 -31.54 22.64 -4.80
N ASP A 87 -31.06 21.40 -5.05
CA ASP A 87 -31.41 20.21 -4.28
C ASP A 87 -30.37 19.83 -3.22
N GLY A 88 -29.18 20.39 -3.29
CA GLY A 88 -28.09 20.09 -2.36
C GLY A 88 -28.36 20.55 -0.92
N ALA A 89 -27.52 20.11 -0.02
CA ALA A 89 -27.49 20.57 1.36
C ALA A 89 -26.51 21.75 1.49
N ILE A 90 -26.83 22.67 2.41
CA ILE A 90 -25.96 23.81 2.72
C ILE A 90 -25.16 23.45 3.96
N THR A 91 -23.84 23.58 3.88
CA THR A 91 -22.90 23.35 4.96
C THR A 91 -22.88 24.50 5.95
N LYS A 92 -22.22 24.31 7.10
CA LYS A 92 -22.04 25.35 8.13
C LYS A 92 -21.35 26.60 7.60
N ASP A 93 -20.44 26.46 6.65
CA ASP A 93 -19.68 27.52 5.98
C ASP A 93 -20.36 28.07 4.70
N MET A 94 -21.68 27.85 4.60
CA MET A 94 -22.52 28.36 3.51
C MET A 94 -22.16 27.86 2.11
N GLN A 95 -21.47 26.73 2.02
CA GLN A 95 -21.18 26.05 0.76
C GLN A 95 -22.30 25.05 0.42
N THR A 96 -22.54 24.80 -0.87
CA THR A 96 -23.51 23.81 -1.30
C THR A 96 -22.82 22.47 -1.58
N ALA A 97 -23.36 21.40 -1.03
CA ALA A 97 -22.92 20.05 -1.28
C ALA A 97 -24.08 19.20 -1.79
N GLY A 98 -23.87 18.54 -2.92
CA GLY A 98 -24.74 17.48 -3.42
C GLY A 98 -24.22 16.12 -2.96
N SER A 99 -25.07 15.12 -3.01
CA SER A 99 -24.64 13.75 -2.69
C SER A 99 -25.56 12.72 -3.31
N THR A 100 -25.05 11.52 -3.54
CA THR A 100 -25.85 10.35 -3.88
C THR A 100 -25.91 9.44 -2.66
N VAL A 101 -27.13 9.13 -2.23
CA VAL A 101 -27.39 8.31 -1.05
C VAL A 101 -28.07 7.02 -1.49
N ALA A 102 -27.48 5.89 -1.13
CA ALA A 102 -28.05 4.56 -1.33
C ALA A 102 -28.63 4.05 -0.01
N VAL A 103 -29.93 3.76 -0.01
CA VAL A 103 -30.66 3.19 1.13
C VAL A 103 -31.03 1.77 0.81
N ARG A 104 -30.54 0.82 1.58
CA ARG A 104 -30.93 -0.59 1.50
C ARG A 104 -32.01 -0.89 2.51
N TYR A 105 -33.14 -1.39 2.04
CA TYR A 105 -34.30 -1.66 2.86
C TYR A 105 -34.99 -2.96 2.49
N VAL A 106 -35.76 -3.51 3.42
CA VAL A 106 -36.67 -4.63 3.21
C VAL A 106 -38.05 -4.24 3.71
N TYR A 107 -39.11 -4.87 3.18
CA TYR A 107 -40.44 -4.70 3.75
C TYR A 107 -40.53 -5.40 5.09
N ASP A 108 -41.15 -4.74 6.06
CA ASP A 108 -41.46 -5.39 7.34
C ASP A 108 -42.64 -6.38 7.15
N GLU A 109 -42.36 -7.67 7.30
CA GLU A 109 -43.33 -8.74 7.12
C GLU A 109 -44.61 -8.52 7.95
N LYS A 110 -44.47 -7.99 9.16
CA LYS A 110 -45.61 -7.75 10.07
C LYS A 110 -46.50 -6.58 9.66
N ARG A 111 -45.92 -5.67 8.87
CA ARG A 111 -46.56 -4.40 8.45
C ARG A 111 -46.89 -4.34 6.96
N ILE A 112 -46.80 -5.46 6.22
CA ILE A 112 -47.07 -5.53 4.77
C ILE A 112 -48.51 -5.05 4.47
N MET A 113 -49.48 -5.30 5.36
CA MET A 113 -50.84 -4.82 5.19
C MET A 113 -50.90 -3.29 5.09
N ASP A 114 -50.08 -2.59 5.88
CA ASP A 114 -50.02 -1.12 5.84
C ASP A 114 -49.55 -0.59 4.48
N ILE A 115 -48.72 -1.36 3.75
CA ILE A 115 -48.26 -0.97 2.42
C ILE A 115 -49.44 -0.82 1.46
N VAL A 116 -50.38 -1.76 1.51
CA VAL A 116 -51.54 -1.75 0.65
C VAL A 116 -52.62 -0.78 1.13
N THR A 117 -52.83 -0.66 2.46
CA THR A 117 -53.90 0.18 3.00
C THR A 117 -53.53 1.67 3.04
N ARG A 118 -52.30 2.00 3.41
CA ARG A 118 -51.87 3.42 3.58
C ARG A 118 -51.10 3.97 2.44
N TYR A 119 -50.22 3.15 1.85
CA TYR A 119 -49.22 3.63 0.87
C TYR A 119 -49.57 3.22 -0.58
N LEU A 120 -50.50 2.32 -0.80
CA LEU A 120 -51.00 1.86 -2.09
C LEU A 120 -49.98 1.20 -2.99
N ASN A 121 -48.72 1.73 -3.08
CA ASN A 121 -47.67 1.18 -3.92
C ASN A 121 -46.26 1.60 -3.41
N ASP A 122 -45.22 0.98 -3.98
CA ASP A 122 -43.81 1.26 -3.73
C ASP A 122 -43.41 2.72 -3.99
N THR A 123 -44.01 3.36 -4.97
CA THR A 123 -43.64 4.71 -5.39
C THR A 123 -43.85 5.75 -4.28
N VAL A 124 -44.93 5.59 -3.48
CA VAL A 124 -45.20 6.49 -2.36
C VAL A 124 -44.16 6.31 -1.26
N ILE A 125 -43.77 5.06 -0.95
CA ILE A 125 -42.70 4.77 0.02
C ILE A 125 -41.35 5.33 -0.46
N GLN A 126 -41.03 5.18 -1.74
CA GLN A 126 -39.81 5.72 -2.33
C GLN A 126 -39.79 7.27 -2.33
N SER A 127 -40.93 7.91 -2.59
CA SER A 127 -41.04 9.38 -2.48
C SER A 127 -40.82 9.84 -1.04
N ALA A 128 -41.46 9.18 -0.08
CA ALA A 128 -41.26 9.47 1.33
C ALA A 128 -39.79 9.24 1.77
N MET A 129 -39.18 8.18 1.24
CA MET A 129 -37.76 7.88 1.49
C MET A 129 -36.87 8.99 0.93
N ARG A 130 -37.12 9.45 -0.30
CA ARG A 130 -36.39 10.59 -0.90
C ARG A 130 -36.46 11.84 -0.03
N ASP A 131 -37.67 12.20 0.42
CA ASP A 131 -37.86 13.39 1.22
C ASP A 131 -37.19 13.28 2.59
N ASN A 132 -37.25 12.11 3.21
CA ASN A 132 -36.58 11.86 4.48
C ASN A 132 -35.06 11.82 4.35
N VAL A 133 -34.50 11.24 3.26
CA VAL A 133 -33.08 11.31 2.95
C VAL A 133 -32.63 12.76 2.81
N LYS A 134 -33.40 13.54 2.05
CA LYS A 134 -33.10 14.98 1.85
C LYS A 134 -33.10 15.75 3.16
N ALA A 135 -34.09 15.50 4.01
CA ALA A 135 -34.18 16.14 5.31
C ALA A 135 -33.02 15.76 6.25
N SER A 136 -32.74 14.45 6.34
CA SER A 136 -31.62 13.92 7.16
C SER A 136 -30.25 14.44 6.67
N LEU A 137 -30.08 14.50 5.36
CA LEU A 137 -28.86 15.03 4.76
C LEU A 137 -28.67 16.51 5.09
N LYS A 138 -29.73 17.34 4.90
CA LYS A 138 -29.67 18.77 5.20
C LYS A 138 -29.40 19.05 6.66
N GLU A 139 -30.04 18.30 7.56
CA GLU A 139 -29.87 18.44 9.01
C GLU A 139 -28.44 18.09 9.43
N THR A 140 -27.91 17.00 8.88
CA THR A 140 -26.54 16.54 9.23
C THR A 140 -25.49 17.44 8.61
N VAL A 141 -25.56 17.69 7.29
CA VAL A 141 -24.57 18.47 6.54
C VAL A 141 -24.48 19.91 7.07
N GLY A 142 -25.60 20.51 7.48
CA GLY A 142 -25.60 21.87 8.08
C GLY A 142 -24.80 22.02 9.36
N GLN A 143 -24.42 20.93 10.02
CA GLN A 143 -23.60 20.95 11.23
C GLN A 143 -22.09 20.92 10.95
N TYR A 144 -21.69 20.55 9.73
CA TYR A 144 -20.31 20.37 9.31
C TYR A 144 -19.86 21.45 8.31
N SER A 145 -18.56 21.80 8.37
CA SER A 145 -17.92 22.53 7.27
C SER A 145 -17.71 21.62 6.07
N ILE A 146 -17.49 22.19 4.89
CA ILE A 146 -17.25 21.41 3.68
C ILE A 146 -15.96 20.57 3.81
N TYR A 147 -14.94 21.06 4.52
CA TYR A 147 -13.71 20.33 4.81
C TYR A 147 -13.95 19.17 5.79
N ASP A 148 -14.77 19.38 6.82
CA ASP A 148 -15.15 18.31 7.75
C ASP A 148 -15.93 17.18 7.03
N LEU A 149 -16.75 17.53 6.03
CA LEU A 149 -17.48 16.51 5.24
C LEU A 149 -16.52 15.61 4.48
N VAL A 150 -15.40 16.15 3.97
CA VAL A 150 -14.37 15.36 3.27
C VAL A 150 -13.56 14.51 4.27
N GLU A 151 -13.21 15.06 5.42
CA GLU A 151 -12.37 14.40 6.42
C GLU A 151 -13.13 13.33 7.23
N LYS A 152 -14.41 13.66 7.61
CA LYS A 152 -15.21 12.84 8.53
C LYS A 152 -16.37 12.11 7.85
N GLN A 153 -16.17 11.68 6.60
CA GLN A 153 -17.22 11.05 5.78
C GLN A 153 -17.96 9.90 6.48
N ASN A 154 -17.25 9.07 7.21
CA ASN A 154 -17.82 7.93 7.92
C ASN A 154 -18.74 8.38 9.08
N GLU A 155 -18.34 9.40 9.82
CA GLU A 155 -19.15 9.97 10.90
C GLU A 155 -20.43 10.62 10.35
N VAL A 156 -20.29 11.39 9.28
CA VAL A 156 -21.42 12.05 8.61
C VAL A 156 -22.41 10.98 8.08
N THR A 157 -21.91 9.95 7.42
CA THR A 157 -22.73 8.84 6.92
C THR A 157 -23.48 8.14 8.06
N GLY A 158 -22.82 7.90 9.19
CA GLY A 158 -23.45 7.32 10.37
C GLY A 158 -24.59 8.18 10.92
N ARG A 159 -24.35 9.50 11.05
CA ARG A 159 -25.39 10.42 11.51
C ARG A 159 -26.57 10.54 10.55
N VAL A 160 -26.32 10.55 9.23
CA VAL A 160 -27.41 10.51 8.25
C VAL A 160 -28.20 9.22 8.35
N ALA A 161 -27.52 8.09 8.56
CA ALA A 161 -28.18 6.79 8.75
C ALA A 161 -29.07 6.78 10.00
N ASP A 162 -28.59 7.28 11.13
CA ASP A 162 -29.36 7.35 12.38
C ASP A 162 -30.58 8.27 12.26
N ALA A 163 -30.41 9.44 11.62
CA ALA A 163 -31.50 10.35 11.32
C ALA A 163 -32.54 9.71 10.41
N MET A 164 -32.12 8.95 9.41
CA MET A 164 -33.00 8.21 8.50
C MET A 164 -33.77 7.12 9.24
N LEU A 165 -33.12 6.32 10.08
CA LEU A 165 -33.79 5.29 10.90
C LEU A 165 -34.89 5.90 11.75
N THR A 166 -34.60 7.01 12.41
CA THR A 166 -35.58 7.71 13.26
C THR A 166 -36.78 8.23 12.46
N ARG A 167 -36.53 8.86 11.29
CA ARG A 167 -37.60 9.43 10.45
C ARG A 167 -38.45 8.39 9.73
N MET A 168 -37.86 7.22 9.44
CA MET A 168 -38.54 6.15 8.71
C MET A 168 -39.15 5.09 9.65
N ALA A 169 -39.05 5.24 10.96
CA ALA A 169 -39.55 4.26 11.94
C ALA A 169 -41.09 3.94 11.80
N ASP A 170 -41.87 4.92 11.38
CA ASP A 170 -43.30 4.76 11.19
C ASP A 170 -43.70 4.11 9.85
N TYR A 171 -42.74 3.96 8.94
CA TYR A 171 -42.99 3.33 7.64
C TYR A 171 -42.87 1.80 7.73
N PRO A 172 -43.61 1.05 6.87
CA PRO A 172 -43.60 -0.40 6.88
C PRO A 172 -42.39 -1.02 6.19
N ILE A 173 -41.21 -0.45 6.46
CA ILE A 173 -39.95 -0.90 5.94
C ILE A 173 -38.90 -0.96 7.07
N ALA A 174 -37.97 -1.88 6.96
CA ALA A 174 -36.79 -1.93 7.80
C ALA A 174 -35.56 -1.51 6.97
N ILE A 175 -34.92 -0.44 7.35
CA ILE A 175 -33.67 0.02 6.72
C ILE A 175 -32.53 -0.79 7.30
N SER A 176 -31.79 -1.50 6.44
CA SER A 176 -30.64 -2.30 6.84
C SER A 176 -29.32 -1.53 6.71
N GLN A 177 -29.23 -0.59 5.75
CA GLN A 177 -28.03 0.20 5.55
C GLN A 177 -28.38 1.52 4.82
N THR A 178 -27.72 2.59 5.23
CA THR A 178 -27.71 3.86 4.51
C THR A 178 -26.25 4.23 4.23
N THR A 179 -25.92 4.53 3.00
CA THR A 179 -24.55 4.85 2.57
C THR A 179 -24.58 6.04 1.65
N ILE A 180 -23.64 6.98 1.83
CA ILE A 180 -23.39 8.05 0.87
C ILE A 180 -22.37 7.51 -0.12
N THR A 181 -22.76 7.34 -1.39
CA THR A 181 -21.93 6.72 -2.41
C THR A 181 -21.07 7.74 -3.17
N ASN A 182 -21.54 8.96 -3.24
CA ASN A 182 -20.83 10.04 -3.92
C ASN A 182 -21.15 11.39 -3.29
N TRP A 183 -20.18 12.30 -3.32
CA TRP A 183 -20.36 13.70 -3.01
C TRP A 183 -20.20 14.51 -4.30
N ASP A 184 -21.04 15.52 -4.48
CA ASP A 184 -21.06 16.45 -5.60
C ASP A 184 -20.76 17.86 -5.05
N TRP A 185 -19.62 18.41 -5.41
CA TRP A 185 -19.14 19.69 -4.93
C TRP A 185 -19.33 20.77 -6.00
N SER A 186 -19.27 22.03 -5.59
CA SER A 186 -19.20 23.12 -6.56
C SER A 186 -17.87 23.08 -7.31
N ASP A 187 -17.89 23.46 -8.60
CA ASP A 187 -16.70 23.50 -9.47
C ASP A 187 -15.54 24.32 -8.85
N ASP A 188 -15.87 25.38 -8.13
CA ASP A 188 -14.86 26.24 -7.50
C ASP A 188 -14.22 25.55 -6.27
N PHE A 189 -15.01 24.81 -5.52
CA PHE A 189 -14.47 24.02 -4.41
C PHE A 189 -13.60 22.85 -4.89
N ASP A 190 -14.03 22.18 -5.95
CA ASP A 190 -13.23 21.12 -6.60
C ASP A 190 -11.87 21.64 -7.08
N LYS A 191 -11.81 22.85 -7.63
CA LYS A 191 -10.54 23.49 -8.00
C LYS A 191 -9.67 23.77 -6.77
N GLN A 192 -10.27 24.34 -5.71
CA GLN A 192 -9.53 24.62 -4.47
C GLN A 192 -8.99 23.36 -3.79
N ILE A 193 -9.77 22.27 -3.76
CA ILE A 193 -9.30 20.98 -3.23
C ILE A 193 -8.12 20.47 -4.06
N LYS A 194 -8.24 20.47 -5.40
CA LYS A 194 -7.16 20.03 -6.28
C LYS A 194 -5.89 20.86 -6.10
N GLU A 195 -6.01 22.18 -6.02
CA GLU A 195 -4.87 23.06 -5.76
C GLU A 195 -4.24 22.79 -4.38
N THR A 196 -5.07 22.63 -3.35
CA THR A 196 -4.58 22.35 -2.00
C THR A 196 -3.89 20.98 -1.93
N ALA A 197 -4.47 19.97 -2.58
CA ALA A 197 -3.89 18.63 -2.69
C ALA A 197 -2.56 18.67 -3.45
N ASN A 198 -2.48 19.41 -4.55
CA ASN A 198 -1.25 19.59 -5.31
C ASN A 198 -0.16 20.28 -4.48
N ARG A 199 -0.50 21.37 -3.77
CA ARG A 199 0.44 22.06 -2.87
C ARG A 199 0.92 21.16 -1.74
N ALA A 200 0.02 20.38 -1.13
CA ALA A 200 0.40 19.43 -0.09
C ALA A 200 1.35 18.33 -0.64
N GLN A 201 1.11 17.89 -1.87
CA GLN A 201 1.98 16.93 -2.54
C GLN A 201 3.35 17.53 -2.90
N GLU A 202 3.39 18.80 -3.34
CA GLU A 202 4.63 19.53 -3.60
C GLU A 202 5.46 19.70 -2.32
N VAL A 203 4.83 20.11 -1.20
CA VAL A 203 5.49 20.21 0.10
C VAL A 203 6.07 18.86 0.52
N LYS A 204 5.28 17.79 0.44
CA LYS A 204 5.75 16.44 0.77
C LYS A 204 6.91 15.98 -0.11
N LYS A 205 6.88 16.33 -1.39
CA LYS A 205 7.98 16.06 -2.32
C LYS A 205 9.22 16.85 -1.95
N ALA A 206 9.07 18.14 -1.66
CA ALA A 206 10.20 18.99 -1.22
C ALA A 206 10.83 18.49 0.09
N GLU A 207 10.02 18.01 1.06
CA GLU A 207 10.52 17.39 2.29
C GLU A 207 11.30 16.08 2.00
N GLN A 208 10.81 15.27 1.06
CA GLN A 208 11.51 14.05 0.64
C GLN A 208 12.84 14.36 -0.06
N ASP A 209 12.85 15.37 -0.95
CA ASP A 209 14.05 15.82 -1.66
C ASP A 209 15.10 16.39 -0.68
N LEU A 210 14.65 17.16 0.31
CA LEU A 210 15.52 17.67 1.38
C LEU A 210 16.14 16.53 2.19
N LYS A 211 15.35 15.56 2.60
CA LYS A 211 15.83 14.38 3.33
C LYS A 211 16.83 13.56 2.52
N LEU A 212 16.58 13.42 1.21
CA LEU A 212 17.50 12.77 0.28
C LEU A 212 18.82 13.55 0.14
N ALA A 213 18.74 14.89 0.03
CA ALA A 213 19.91 15.75 -0.03
C ALA A 213 20.75 15.66 1.26
N GLU A 214 20.11 15.65 2.44
CA GLU A 214 20.77 15.45 3.73
C GLU A 214 21.47 14.07 3.81
N GLN A 215 20.79 13.01 3.37
CA GLN A 215 21.38 11.67 3.34
C GLN A 215 22.59 11.60 2.40
N ASN A 216 22.48 12.21 1.23
CA ASN A 216 23.59 12.28 0.28
C ASN A 216 24.77 13.09 0.81
N ALA A 217 24.51 14.22 1.48
CA ALA A 217 25.56 15.01 2.13
C ALA A 217 26.25 14.22 3.24
N GLN A 218 25.49 13.52 4.11
CA GLN A 218 26.05 12.66 5.14
C GLN A 218 26.88 11.51 4.55
N LYS A 219 26.42 10.94 3.43
CA LYS A 219 27.17 9.89 2.73
C LYS A 219 28.51 10.43 2.20
N GLN A 220 28.50 11.61 1.58
CA GLN A 220 29.72 12.25 1.08
C GLN A 220 30.71 12.56 2.22
N VAL A 221 30.22 13.06 3.37
CA VAL A 221 31.07 13.28 4.55
C VAL A 221 31.69 11.96 5.04
N LYS A 222 30.90 10.90 5.19
CA LYS A 222 31.42 9.59 5.58
C LYS A 222 32.43 9.01 4.58
N GLU A 223 32.19 9.19 3.28
CA GLU A 223 33.13 8.76 2.23
C GLU A 223 34.43 9.56 2.28
N ALA A 224 34.36 10.87 2.56
CA ALA A 224 35.54 11.72 2.71
C ALA A 224 36.33 11.34 3.98
N GLU A 225 35.65 11.08 5.09
CA GLU A 225 36.27 10.61 6.34
C GLU A 225 36.93 9.24 6.15
N ALA A 226 36.26 8.30 5.47
CA ALA A 226 36.82 6.99 5.15
C ALA A 226 38.06 7.08 4.25
N LYS A 227 38.04 7.96 3.25
CA LYS A 227 39.20 8.22 2.39
C LYS A 227 40.36 8.83 3.18
N LYS A 228 40.07 9.78 4.07
CA LYS A 228 41.09 10.37 4.94
C LYS A 228 41.71 9.32 5.85
N ALA A 229 40.90 8.51 6.52
CA ALA A 229 41.37 7.42 7.36
C ALA A 229 42.21 6.37 6.60
N ALA A 230 41.82 6.05 5.35
CA ALA A 230 42.60 5.14 4.51
C ALA A 230 43.96 5.73 4.13
N ILE A 231 44.04 7.02 3.77
CA ILE A 231 45.29 7.72 3.47
C ILE A 231 46.19 7.80 4.72
N GLU A 232 45.63 8.05 5.91
CA GLU A 232 46.38 8.07 7.17
C GLU A 232 46.96 6.69 7.50
N GLN A 233 46.18 5.61 7.33
CA GLN A 233 46.64 4.24 7.51
C GLN A 233 47.75 3.86 6.50
N GLU A 234 47.59 4.27 5.24
CA GLU A 234 48.59 4.01 4.20
C GLU A 234 49.90 4.76 4.48
N ALA A 235 49.80 6.02 4.91
CA ALA A 235 50.98 6.80 5.33
C ALA A 235 51.70 6.22 6.55
N GLU A 236 50.92 5.76 7.56
CA GLU A 236 51.46 5.10 8.74
C GLU A 236 52.12 3.75 8.39
N ALA A 237 51.51 2.96 7.54
CA ALA A 237 52.06 1.71 7.03
C ALA A 237 53.34 1.93 6.24
N ALA A 238 53.41 3.00 5.41
CA ALA A 238 54.62 3.38 4.68
C ALA A 238 55.76 3.82 5.61
N LEU A 239 55.41 4.56 6.69
CA LEU A 239 56.37 5.00 7.68
C LEU A 239 56.95 3.81 8.45
N ILE A 240 56.08 2.88 8.90
CA ILE A 240 56.48 1.63 9.59
C ILE A 240 57.41 0.80 8.67
N LYS A 241 57.03 0.68 7.40
CA LYS A 241 57.84 -0.04 6.40
C LYS A 241 59.22 0.60 6.23
N ALA A 242 59.28 1.92 6.08
CA ALA A 242 60.52 2.66 5.95
C ALA A 242 61.42 2.52 7.22
N GLN A 243 60.81 2.54 8.41
CA GLN A 243 61.53 2.28 9.67
C GLN A 243 62.09 0.86 9.73
N LYS A 244 61.29 -0.14 9.37
CA LYS A 244 61.76 -1.54 9.29
C LYS A 244 62.87 -1.75 8.27
N GLU A 245 62.78 -1.12 7.12
CA GLU A 245 63.85 -1.17 6.11
C GLU A 245 65.14 -0.47 6.58
N ALA A 246 65.02 0.66 7.30
CA ALA A 246 66.17 1.34 7.87
C ALA A 246 66.80 0.52 9.01
N GLU A 247 66.01 -0.13 9.85
CA GLU A 247 66.43 -1.02 10.91
C GLU A 247 67.15 -2.28 10.35
N ALA A 248 66.57 -2.85 9.27
CA ALA A 248 67.16 -3.99 8.57
C ALA A 248 68.55 -3.62 7.98
N LYS A 249 68.67 -2.45 7.29
CA LYS A 249 69.94 -1.95 6.77
C LYS A 249 70.95 -1.69 7.86
N LYS A 250 70.51 -1.20 9.03
CA LYS A 250 71.39 -0.99 10.19
C LYS A 250 71.91 -2.31 10.71
N VAL A 251 71.07 -3.32 10.88
CA VAL A 251 71.44 -4.67 11.30
C VAL A 251 72.40 -5.31 10.29
N GLU A 252 72.15 -5.12 8.98
CA GLU A 252 73.03 -5.60 7.92
C GLU A 252 74.40 -4.92 7.96
N ALA A 253 74.44 -3.59 8.13
CA ALA A 253 75.69 -2.83 8.29
C ALA A 253 76.45 -3.27 9.57
N ASP A 254 75.76 -3.45 10.69
CA ASP A 254 76.38 -3.92 11.94
C ASP A 254 76.95 -5.34 11.80
N ALA A 255 76.20 -6.23 11.10
CA ALA A 255 76.68 -7.59 10.79
C ALA A 255 77.91 -7.59 9.91
N LEU A 256 77.93 -6.72 8.89
CA LEU A 256 79.10 -6.53 7.98
C LEU A 256 80.29 -5.97 8.74
N ALA A 257 80.08 -4.98 9.62
CA ALA A 257 81.14 -4.43 10.47
C ALA A 257 81.71 -5.49 11.43
N TYR A 258 80.81 -6.29 12.04
CA TYR A 258 81.24 -7.42 12.89
C TYR A 258 82.05 -8.47 12.12
N TYR A 259 81.59 -8.84 10.93
CA TYR A 259 82.31 -9.77 10.04
C TYR A 259 83.63 -9.22 9.65
N ASN A 260 83.76 -7.96 9.21
CA ASN A 260 85.00 -7.33 8.85
C ASN A 260 85.98 -7.23 10.04
N SER A 261 85.48 -6.95 11.27
CA SER A 261 86.33 -6.94 12.48
C SER A 261 86.89 -8.30 12.80
N LYS A 262 86.08 -9.37 12.60
CA LYS A 262 86.54 -10.77 12.84
C LYS A 262 87.55 -11.19 11.76
N VAL A 263 87.33 -10.80 10.46
CA VAL A 263 88.29 -11.09 9.41
C VAL A 263 89.60 -10.35 9.68
N ALA A 264 89.58 -9.05 10.09
CA ALA A 264 90.76 -8.29 10.41
C ALA A 264 91.53 -8.91 11.60
N GLN A 265 90.80 -9.40 12.63
CA GLN A 265 91.46 -10.12 13.71
C GLN A 265 92.15 -11.42 13.26
N ASN A 266 91.49 -12.18 12.39
CA ASN A 266 92.11 -13.41 11.85
C ASN A 266 93.31 -13.13 10.98
N TYR A 267 93.26 -12.05 10.19
CA TYR A 267 94.40 -11.61 9.36
C TYR A 267 95.59 -11.18 10.19
N GLN A 268 95.36 -10.50 11.32
CA GLN A 268 96.42 -10.14 12.26
C GLN A 268 97.02 -11.37 12.88
N VAL A 269 96.20 -12.40 13.19
CA VAL A 269 96.76 -13.69 13.75
C VAL A 269 97.52 -14.45 12.70
N GLU A 270 97.10 -14.43 11.44
CA GLU A 270 97.80 -15.09 10.30
C GLU A 270 99.12 -14.39 9.98
N ILE A 271 99.14 -13.05 9.99
CA ILE A 271 100.40 -12.30 9.83
C ILE A 271 101.41 -12.64 10.99
N LYS A 272 100.93 -12.66 12.25
CA LYS A 272 101.76 -13.04 13.40
C LYS A 272 102.26 -14.46 13.29
N LEU A 273 101.42 -15.41 12.80
CA LEU A 273 101.85 -16.79 12.58
C LEU A 273 102.93 -16.87 11.50
N LYS A 274 102.78 -16.13 10.37
CA LYS A 274 103.81 -16.06 9.31
C LYS A 274 105.09 -15.37 9.78
N GLU A 275 104.98 -14.30 10.56
CA GLU A 275 106.17 -13.68 11.20
C GLU A 275 106.90 -14.65 12.09
N LEU A 276 106.20 -15.42 12.97
CA LEU A 276 106.78 -16.44 13.80
C LEU A 276 107.34 -17.60 12.98
N GLU A 277 106.76 -18.04 11.88
CA GLU A 277 107.31 -19.01 10.95
C GLU A 277 108.64 -18.52 10.34
N ILE A 278 108.67 -17.26 9.92
CA ILE A 278 109.85 -16.62 9.32
C ILE A 278 110.95 -16.52 10.40
N GLU A 279 110.60 -16.14 11.61
CA GLU A 279 111.56 -16.10 12.70
C GLU A 279 112.07 -17.50 13.05
N LEU A 280 111.21 -18.52 13.04
CA LEU A 280 111.55 -19.89 13.31
C LEU A 280 112.45 -20.49 12.18
N GLU A 281 112.18 -20.12 10.92
CA GLU A 281 113.05 -20.45 9.74
C GLU A 281 114.38 -19.72 9.82
N ARG A 282 114.41 -18.46 10.24
CA ARG A 282 115.63 -17.70 10.43
C ARG A 282 116.46 -18.32 11.56
N ALA A 283 115.81 -18.67 12.67
CA ALA A 283 116.41 -19.36 13.81
C ALA A 283 117.02 -20.74 13.43
N LYS A 284 116.31 -21.52 12.58
CA LYS A 284 116.78 -22.83 12.08
C LYS A 284 117.93 -22.72 11.09
N ARG A 285 118.16 -21.59 10.41
CA ARG A 285 119.21 -21.38 9.48
C ARG A 285 120.41 -20.63 10.06
N TRP A 286 120.33 -20.25 11.37
CA TRP A 286 121.39 -19.52 11.98
C TRP A 286 122.51 -20.48 12.39
N ASP A 287 123.71 -20.21 11.79
CA ASP A 287 124.95 -20.95 11.97
C ASP A 287 125.84 -20.46 13.14
N GLY A 288 125.33 -19.59 14.07
CA GLY A 288 125.99 -19.07 15.22
C GLY A 288 127.00 -17.93 14.94
N ARG A 289 127.06 -17.39 13.77
CA ARG A 289 127.94 -16.28 13.45
C ARG A 289 127.23 -14.96 13.56
N GLN A 290 127.84 -13.93 14.12
CA GLN A 290 127.30 -12.55 14.15
C GLN A 290 127.15 -11.97 12.77
N VAL A 291 125.94 -11.50 12.45
CA VAL A 291 125.69 -10.78 11.22
C VAL A 291 126.16 -9.31 11.38
N PRO A 292 126.88 -8.76 10.48
CA PRO A 292 127.23 -7.35 10.56
C PRO A 292 125.99 -6.45 10.27
N GLU A 293 125.92 -5.39 11.10
CA GLU A 293 124.92 -4.36 10.99
C GLU A 293 124.95 -3.69 9.65
N TYR A 294 123.89 -3.77 8.83
CA TYR A 294 123.82 -3.13 7.56
C TYR A 294 122.81 -1.99 7.51
N ILE A 295 123.25 -0.87 7.08
CA ILE A 295 122.60 0.38 6.89
C ILE A 295 121.42 0.30 5.93
N PRO A 296 120.25 0.88 6.27
CA PRO A 296 119.09 0.83 5.38
C PRO A 296 119.33 1.75 4.11
N LEU A 297 119.15 1.14 2.97
CA LEU A 297 119.13 1.88 1.72
C LEU A 297 117.75 2.57 1.57
N THR A 298 117.80 3.87 1.64
CA THR A 298 116.61 4.70 1.26
C THR A 298 116.22 4.40 -0.17
N ALA A 299 115.07 3.78 -0.37
CA ALA A 299 114.48 3.57 -1.66
C ALA A 299 113.94 4.89 -2.20
N ALA A 300 114.45 5.28 -3.33
CA ALA A 300 114.03 6.40 -4.09
C ALA A 300 112.63 6.29 -4.58
N GLY A 301 111.98 7.43 -4.62
CA GLY A 301 110.57 7.62 -5.04
C GLY A 301 110.19 6.99 -6.35
N GLY A 302 109.03 6.43 -6.31
CA GLY A 302 108.23 6.09 -7.42
C GLY A 302 106.88 6.74 -7.23
N ILE A 303 106.63 7.84 -8.00
CA ILE A 303 105.30 8.50 -8.10
C ILE A 303 104.43 7.56 -8.93
N VAL A 304 103.42 6.95 -8.33
CA VAL A 304 102.37 6.31 -9.07
C VAL A 304 101.21 7.27 -9.22
N ASN A 305 101.01 7.75 -10.42
CA ASN A 305 99.90 8.54 -10.84
C ASN A 305 98.64 7.66 -10.79
N LEU A 306 97.67 8.03 -9.93
CA LEU A 306 96.29 7.46 -9.96
C LEU A 306 95.47 8.27 -10.97
N PRO A 307 94.78 7.63 -11.91
CA PRO A 307 93.84 8.35 -12.78
C PRO A 307 92.58 8.76 -12.03
N GLU A 308 92.20 10.04 -12.29
CA GLU A 308 90.92 10.64 -11.86
C GLU A 308 89.73 9.83 -12.34
N ALA A 309 88.82 9.46 -11.45
CA ALA A 309 87.52 8.95 -11.77
C ALA A 309 86.60 10.12 -12.12
N LYS A 310 86.21 10.20 -13.40
CA LYS A 310 85.16 11.07 -13.89
C LYS A 310 83.84 10.71 -13.28
N ARG A 311 83.08 11.76 -13.00
CA ARG A 311 81.68 11.86 -12.48
C ARG A 311 80.67 10.84 -13.00
#